data_969a595ddd97bec3b1d26dee67ca6ef7
#
_entry.id   969a595ddd97bec3b1d26dee67ca6ef7
#
_cell.length_a   1.000
_cell.length_b   1.000
_cell.length_c   1.000
_cell.angle_alpha   90.00
_cell.angle_beta   90.00
_cell.angle_gamma   90.00
#
_symmetry.space_group_name_H-M   'P 1'
#
loop_
_entity.id
_entity.type
_entity.pdbx_description
1 polymer ?
#
loop_
_entity_poly.entity_id
_entity_poly.type
_entity_poly.pdbx_seq_one_letter_code
_entity_poly.pdbx_strand_id
1 'polypeptide(L)'
;MRQGVLSPQGYKSAASRRRAQGASKKAFIQLHLSVLLAGFTGLFGKLITLHEVDIVWYRMFFTSVILLVFTGLPKIERRKLLQLAACGALLGLHWMLFYGSIKASNVSIGVICFSLVGFFTAFIEPVVYKRRISWVEVLFSLITVAGLLFVFSFDAKYRYGILIGVLSSFVCALYVTLNKKVSTGVKGRAVLFYQMAAGLLLVTAIDPLYLMVFPAPHSVLVIPEGSNLWWMLCHALFCTVGMYLLQIQALRGLSAFTVNLTYNLEPCYTIIIAFIFFGEAREVNFSFYVGIALILTSVLLQTWRAVNTPSCPPSRSTGGNCSELPHVAAE
;
A
#
# COMPACT_ATOMS: atom_id res chain seq x y z
N MET A 1 38.14 49.94 -17.56
CA MET A 1 37.11 49.72 -16.54
C MET A 1 35.95 48.95 -17.17
N ARG A 2 35.87 47.66 -16.93
CA ARG A 2 34.75 46.83 -17.38
C ARG A 2 33.87 46.60 -16.17
N GLN A 3 32.71 47.25 -16.15
CA GLN A 3 31.65 46.97 -15.15
C GLN A 3 31.04 45.61 -15.45
N GLY A 4 31.23 44.64 -14.54
CA GLY A 4 30.59 43.35 -14.58
C GLY A 4 29.11 43.50 -14.27
N VAL A 5 28.28 43.26 -15.28
CA VAL A 5 26.82 43.15 -15.12
C VAL A 5 26.56 41.82 -14.42
N LEU A 6 26.29 41.88 -13.13
CA LEU A 6 25.77 40.73 -12.38
C LEU A 6 24.36 40.42 -12.88
N SER A 7 24.16 39.21 -13.41
CA SER A 7 22.87 38.69 -13.87
C SER A 7 21.86 38.59 -12.71
N PRO A 8 20.56 38.86 -12.91
CA PRO A 8 19.54 38.77 -11.85
C PRO A 8 19.06 37.32 -11.64
N GLN A 9 19.98 36.37 -11.48
CA GLN A 9 19.66 35.01 -11.08
C GLN A 9 20.06 34.81 -9.62
N GLY A 10 19.12 34.95 -8.68
CA GLY A 10 19.42 34.52 -7.33
C GLY A 10 18.63 35.08 -6.16
N TYR A 11 17.64 35.95 -6.34
CA TYR A 11 16.83 36.39 -5.22
C TYR A 11 15.44 35.73 -5.23
N LYS A 12 15.38 34.41 -5.00
CA LYS A 12 14.12 33.87 -4.47
C LYS A 12 13.95 34.47 -3.09
N SER A 13 12.97 35.39 -2.93
CA SER A 13 12.77 36.15 -1.69
C SER A 13 12.62 35.17 -0.51
N ALA A 14 13.05 35.58 0.68
CA ALA A 14 12.89 34.79 1.91
C ALA A 14 11.43 34.33 2.09
N ALA A 15 10.45 35.10 1.60
CA ALA A 15 9.04 34.75 1.55
C ALA A 15 8.75 33.55 0.64
N SER A 16 9.39 33.43 -0.54
CA SER A 16 9.22 32.29 -1.44
C SER A 16 9.84 30.99 -0.87
N ARG A 17 10.99 31.12 -0.19
CA ARG A 17 11.63 29.97 0.52
C ARG A 17 10.76 29.51 1.70
N ARG A 18 10.21 30.42 2.51
CA ARG A 18 9.29 30.10 3.60
C ARG A 18 8.00 29.45 3.09
N ARG A 19 7.45 29.91 1.95
CA ARG A 19 6.27 29.28 1.31
C ARG A 19 6.59 27.88 0.80
N ALA A 20 7.75 27.67 0.18
CA ALA A 20 8.17 26.34 -0.30
C ALA A 20 8.43 25.37 0.86
N GLN A 21 9.06 25.83 1.95
CA GLN A 21 9.26 25.02 3.16
C GLN A 21 7.94 24.71 3.87
N GLY A 22 7.00 25.66 3.94
CA GLY A 22 5.67 25.43 4.49
C GLY A 22 4.84 24.46 3.67
N ALA A 23 4.91 24.54 2.34
CA ALA A 23 4.27 23.58 1.44
C ALA A 23 4.84 22.15 1.60
N SER A 24 6.16 22.03 1.75
CA SER A 24 6.82 20.74 1.99
C SER A 24 6.40 20.16 3.34
N LYS A 25 6.40 20.92 4.43
CA LYS A 25 5.96 20.46 5.76
C LYS A 25 4.50 19.98 5.73
N LYS A 26 3.60 20.73 5.08
CA LYS A 26 2.21 20.33 4.92
C LYS A 26 2.09 18.99 4.18
N ALA A 27 2.85 18.81 3.10
CA ALA A 27 2.85 17.58 2.33
C ALA A 27 3.35 16.38 3.14
N PHE A 28 4.37 16.56 4.00
CA PHE A 28 4.83 15.51 4.92
C PHE A 28 3.77 15.15 5.97
N ILE A 29 3.09 16.14 6.57
CA ILE A 29 2.00 15.88 7.52
C ILE A 29 0.87 15.10 6.84
N GLN A 30 0.46 15.51 5.63
CA GLN A 30 -0.56 14.82 4.86
C GLN A 30 -0.15 13.38 4.54
N LEU A 31 1.13 13.15 4.23
CA LEU A 31 1.66 11.82 3.95
C LEU A 31 1.61 10.92 5.21
N HIS A 32 2.15 11.38 6.33
CA HIS A 32 2.11 10.60 7.57
C HIS A 32 0.69 10.32 8.06
N LEU A 33 -0.22 11.30 7.92
CA LEU A 33 -1.63 11.08 8.24
C LEU A 33 -2.26 10.04 7.30
N SER A 34 -1.90 10.05 6.02
CA SER A 34 -2.34 9.04 5.04
C SER A 34 -1.86 7.63 5.43
N VAL A 35 -0.57 7.48 5.81
CA VAL A 35 0.00 6.20 6.25
C VAL A 35 -0.63 5.72 7.56
N LEU A 36 -0.89 6.64 8.50
CA LEU A 36 -1.61 6.32 9.74
C LEU A 36 -3.02 5.81 9.46
N LEU A 37 -3.76 6.47 8.54
CA LEU A 37 -5.08 6.00 8.11
C LEU A 37 -5.02 4.64 7.41
N ALA A 38 -3.96 4.35 6.66
CA ALA A 38 -3.70 3.02 6.12
C ALA A 38 -3.53 2.00 7.25
N GLY A 39 -2.76 2.34 8.29
CA GLY A 39 -2.56 1.50 9.48
C GLY A 39 -3.86 1.16 10.22
N PHE A 40 -4.83 2.07 10.26
CA PHE A 40 -6.15 1.78 10.83
C PHE A 40 -6.98 0.75 10.05
N THR A 41 -6.61 0.42 8.82
CA THR A 41 -7.28 -0.61 8.02
C THR A 41 -7.36 -1.96 8.76
N GLY A 42 -6.26 -2.37 9.40
CA GLY A 42 -6.23 -3.59 10.22
C GLY A 42 -7.16 -3.53 11.44
N LEU A 43 -7.20 -2.37 12.12
CA LEU A 43 -8.12 -2.15 13.24
C LEU A 43 -9.59 -2.36 12.81
N PHE A 44 -10.01 -1.72 11.72
CA PHE A 44 -11.38 -1.89 11.20
C PHE A 44 -11.66 -3.34 10.78
N GLY A 45 -10.66 -4.05 10.24
CA GLY A 45 -10.79 -5.47 9.93
C GLY A 45 -11.13 -6.35 11.13
N LYS A 46 -10.72 -5.96 12.34
CA LYS A 46 -11.04 -6.66 13.60
C LYS A 46 -12.31 -6.13 14.25
N LEU A 47 -12.56 -4.81 14.23
CA LEU A 47 -13.76 -4.19 14.82
C LEU A 47 -15.04 -4.59 14.08
N ILE A 48 -14.97 -4.77 12.77
CA ILE A 48 -16.12 -5.18 11.96
C ILE A 48 -16.29 -6.68 12.11
N THR A 49 -17.41 -7.11 12.68
CA THR A 49 -17.71 -8.51 12.95
C THR A 49 -18.26 -9.27 11.74
N LEU A 50 -18.50 -8.59 10.62
CA LEU A 50 -18.95 -9.18 9.38
C LEU A 50 -17.87 -10.13 8.79
N HIS A 51 -18.30 -11.02 7.89
CA HIS A 51 -17.38 -11.85 7.12
C HIS A 51 -16.44 -10.99 6.26
N GLU A 52 -15.23 -11.49 5.98
CA GLU A 52 -14.24 -10.71 5.22
C GLU A 52 -14.72 -10.29 3.83
N VAL A 53 -15.55 -11.10 3.17
CA VAL A 53 -16.14 -10.76 1.86
C VAL A 53 -17.07 -9.57 1.99
N ASP A 54 -17.95 -9.53 3.01
CA ASP A 54 -18.85 -8.40 3.28
C ASP A 54 -18.06 -7.13 3.54
N ILE A 55 -16.96 -7.22 4.33
CA ILE A 55 -16.10 -6.06 4.60
C ILE A 55 -15.56 -5.48 3.29
N VAL A 56 -15.05 -6.32 2.39
CA VAL A 56 -14.50 -5.89 1.11
C VAL A 56 -15.58 -5.33 0.21
N TRP A 57 -16.71 -6.01 0.13
CA TRP A 57 -17.86 -5.60 -0.68
C TRP A 57 -18.36 -4.21 -0.29
N TYR A 58 -18.68 -4.00 0.98
CA TYR A 58 -19.16 -2.70 1.46
C TYR A 58 -18.10 -1.60 1.38
N ARG A 59 -16.83 -1.93 1.63
CA ARG A 59 -15.73 -0.99 1.43
C ARG A 59 -15.67 -0.50 -0.01
N MET A 60 -15.75 -1.41 -0.99
CA MET A 60 -15.75 -1.07 -2.41
C MET A 60 -17.02 -0.32 -2.82
N PHE A 61 -18.18 -0.75 -2.33
CA PHE A 61 -19.47 -0.13 -2.60
C PHE A 61 -19.49 1.34 -2.12
N PHE A 62 -19.26 1.58 -0.82
CA PHE A 62 -19.27 2.94 -0.28
C PHE A 62 -18.21 3.82 -0.94
N THR A 63 -17.01 3.31 -1.18
CA THR A 63 -15.96 4.06 -1.88
C THR A 63 -16.38 4.43 -3.30
N SER A 64 -16.99 3.50 -4.04
CA SER A 64 -17.47 3.74 -5.40
C SER A 64 -18.58 4.80 -5.42
N VAL A 65 -19.54 4.72 -4.49
CA VAL A 65 -20.64 5.70 -4.37
C VAL A 65 -20.08 7.09 -4.03
N ILE A 66 -19.21 7.18 -3.04
CA ILE A 66 -18.58 8.45 -2.62
C ILE A 66 -17.84 9.07 -3.82
N LEU A 67 -17.01 8.28 -4.51
CA LEU A 67 -16.23 8.78 -5.64
C LEU A 67 -17.15 9.18 -6.82
N LEU A 68 -18.23 8.44 -7.09
CA LEU A 68 -19.20 8.77 -8.12
C LEU A 68 -19.84 10.13 -7.86
N VAL A 69 -20.28 10.38 -6.63
CA VAL A 69 -20.88 11.67 -6.23
C VAL A 69 -19.92 12.84 -6.41
N PHE A 70 -18.64 12.66 -6.01
CA PHE A 70 -17.65 13.76 -6.03
C PHE A 70 -16.94 13.93 -7.37
N THR A 71 -16.90 12.92 -8.24
CA THR A 71 -16.09 12.97 -9.48
C THR A 71 -16.92 12.78 -10.75
N GLY A 72 -18.16 12.36 -10.62
CA GLY A 72 -18.96 11.90 -11.76
C GLY A 72 -18.35 10.66 -12.43
N LEU A 73 -18.81 10.33 -13.63
CA LEU A 73 -18.27 9.23 -14.43
C LEU A 73 -17.11 9.72 -15.32
N PRO A 74 -15.85 9.41 -14.99
CA PRO A 74 -14.70 9.80 -15.80
C PRO A 74 -14.72 9.04 -17.13
N LYS A 75 -14.56 9.73 -18.26
CA LYS A 75 -14.42 9.08 -19.57
C LYS A 75 -13.05 8.41 -19.68
N ILE A 76 -13.02 7.12 -19.99
CA ILE A 76 -11.82 6.32 -20.18
C ILE A 76 -11.97 5.42 -21.41
N GLU A 77 -10.87 5.19 -22.12
CA GLU A 77 -10.81 4.24 -23.24
C GLU A 77 -11.11 2.81 -22.78
N ARG A 78 -11.90 2.05 -23.57
CA ARG A 78 -12.33 0.69 -23.24
C ARG A 78 -11.16 -0.24 -22.85
N ARG A 79 -10.03 -0.16 -23.55
CA ARG A 79 -8.84 -0.97 -23.26
C ARG A 79 -8.28 -0.66 -21.87
N LYS A 80 -8.20 0.63 -21.50
CA LYS A 80 -7.77 1.09 -20.18
C LYS A 80 -8.75 0.68 -19.09
N LEU A 81 -10.05 0.75 -19.38
CA LEU A 81 -11.09 0.31 -18.45
C LEU A 81 -10.92 -1.17 -18.10
N LEU A 82 -10.71 -2.06 -19.07
CA LEU A 82 -10.48 -3.49 -18.82
C LEU A 82 -9.20 -3.74 -18.00
N GLN A 83 -8.13 -3.00 -18.28
CA GLN A 83 -6.90 -3.10 -17.51
C GLN A 83 -7.09 -2.64 -16.05
N LEU A 84 -7.80 -1.54 -15.83
CA LEU A 84 -8.13 -1.05 -14.49
C LEU A 84 -9.07 -2.01 -13.76
N ALA A 85 -10.02 -2.62 -14.49
CA ALA A 85 -10.92 -3.64 -13.95
C ALA A 85 -10.16 -4.87 -13.44
N ALA A 86 -9.19 -5.37 -14.22
CA ALA A 86 -8.33 -6.47 -13.79
C ALA A 86 -7.51 -6.11 -12.52
N CYS A 87 -6.99 -4.87 -12.44
CA CYS A 87 -6.34 -4.40 -11.22
C CYS A 87 -7.31 -4.31 -10.04
N GLY A 88 -8.56 -3.86 -10.28
CA GLY A 88 -9.61 -3.81 -9.25
C GLY A 88 -9.98 -5.21 -8.72
N ALA A 89 -10.02 -6.20 -9.62
CA ALA A 89 -10.22 -7.60 -9.27
C ALA A 89 -9.11 -8.13 -8.34
N LEU A 90 -7.84 -7.87 -8.69
CA LEU A 90 -6.70 -8.24 -7.86
C LEU A 90 -6.73 -7.55 -6.50
N LEU A 91 -7.12 -6.28 -6.46
CA LEU A 91 -7.25 -5.52 -5.22
C LEU A 91 -8.34 -6.09 -4.31
N GLY A 92 -9.50 -6.46 -4.88
CA GLY A 92 -10.59 -7.11 -4.15
C GLY A 92 -10.14 -8.45 -3.56
N LEU A 93 -9.52 -9.29 -4.37
CA LEU A 93 -8.99 -10.58 -3.92
C LEU A 93 -7.91 -10.41 -2.84
N HIS A 94 -6.98 -9.46 -3.00
CA HIS A 94 -6.00 -9.14 -1.97
C HIS A 94 -6.67 -8.77 -0.65
N TRP A 95 -7.67 -7.88 -0.67
CA TRP A 95 -8.36 -7.47 0.55
C TRP A 95 -9.13 -8.61 1.21
N MET A 96 -9.81 -9.48 0.44
CA MET A 96 -10.48 -10.66 0.99
C MET A 96 -9.49 -11.56 1.76
N LEU A 97 -8.35 -11.86 1.13
CA LEU A 97 -7.29 -12.64 1.76
C LEU A 97 -6.66 -11.91 2.97
N PHE A 98 -6.50 -10.60 2.91
CA PHE A 98 -5.94 -9.82 4.01
C PHE A 98 -6.85 -9.82 5.24
N TYR A 99 -8.14 -9.54 5.07
CA TYR A 99 -9.09 -9.62 6.19
C TYR A 99 -9.31 -11.04 6.67
N GLY A 100 -9.31 -12.02 5.76
CA GLY A 100 -9.34 -13.43 6.10
C GLY A 100 -8.15 -13.83 6.97
N SER A 101 -6.96 -13.35 6.67
CA SER A 101 -5.77 -13.55 7.51
C SER A 101 -5.94 -12.94 8.91
N ILE A 102 -6.44 -11.71 9.02
CA ILE A 102 -6.70 -11.04 10.31
C ILE A 102 -7.73 -11.82 11.13
N LYS A 103 -8.80 -12.31 10.50
CA LYS A 103 -9.87 -13.06 11.19
C LYS A 103 -9.42 -14.45 11.60
N ALA A 104 -8.58 -15.10 10.80
CA ALA A 104 -8.02 -16.42 11.11
C ALA A 104 -6.82 -16.35 12.07
N SER A 105 -6.31 -15.15 12.39
CA SER A 105 -5.21 -14.95 13.32
C SER A 105 -5.45 -13.74 14.22
N ASN A 106 -4.70 -12.65 14.00
CA ASN A 106 -4.89 -11.34 14.61
C ASN A 106 -4.37 -10.23 13.68
N VAL A 107 -4.58 -8.96 14.07
CA VAL A 107 -4.18 -7.80 13.26
C VAL A 107 -2.67 -7.77 13.03
N SER A 108 -1.90 -7.99 14.09
CA SER A 108 -0.43 -7.95 14.02
C SER A 108 0.13 -8.98 13.04
N ILE A 109 -0.37 -10.22 13.07
CA ILE A 109 0.07 -11.29 12.17
C ILE A 109 -0.32 -11.00 10.72
N GLY A 110 -1.56 -10.57 10.47
CA GLY A 110 -2.02 -10.22 9.12
C GLY A 110 -1.12 -9.14 8.48
N VAL A 111 -0.76 -8.11 9.26
CA VAL A 111 0.09 -7.01 8.78
C VAL A 111 1.57 -7.41 8.66
N ILE A 112 2.07 -8.29 9.52
CA ILE A 112 3.42 -8.84 9.37
C ILE A 112 3.53 -9.63 8.08
N CYS A 113 2.55 -10.47 7.75
CA CYS A 113 2.51 -11.17 6.47
C CYS A 113 2.51 -10.20 5.30
N PHE A 114 1.80 -9.06 5.41
CA PHE A 114 1.77 -8.02 4.38
C PHE A 114 3.16 -7.42 4.07
N SER A 115 4.10 -7.45 5.00
CA SER A 115 5.49 -7.03 4.77
C SER A 115 6.20 -7.84 3.67
N LEU A 116 5.70 -9.04 3.32
CA LEU A 116 6.22 -9.86 2.21
C LEU A 116 5.89 -9.28 0.83
N VAL A 117 5.07 -8.26 0.71
CA VAL A 117 4.78 -7.59 -0.58
C VAL A 117 6.09 -7.17 -1.26
N GLY A 118 7.05 -6.63 -0.49
CA GLY A 118 8.38 -6.27 -1.00
C GLY A 118 9.15 -7.46 -1.58
N PHE A 119 9.12 -8.61 -0.89
CA PHE A 119 9.74 -9.85 -1.36
C PHE A 119 9.15 -10.31 -2.70
N PHE A 120 7.84 -10.44 -2.78
CA PHE A 120 7.21 -10.84 -4.04
C PHE A 120 7.42 -9.82 -5.16
N THR A 121 7.41 -8.51 -4.85
CA THR A 121 7.65 -7.45 -5.83
C THR A 121 9.06 -7.54 -6.42
N ALA A 122 10.08 -7.92 -5.65
CA ALA A 122 11.46 -8.09 -6.12
C ALA A 122 11.57 -9.13 -7.25
N PHE A 123 10.63 -10.08 -7.36
CA PHE A 123 10.57 -11.05 -8.45
C PHE A 123 9.53 -10.69 -9.53
N ILE A 124 8.38 -10.16 -9.15
CA ILE A 124 7.28 -9.86 -10.09
C ILE A 124 7.62 -8.61 -10.94
N GLU A 125 8.18 -7.55 -10.34
CA GLU A 125 8.47 -6.31 -11.07
C GLU A 125 9.48 -6.52 -12.21
N PRO A 126 10.59 -7.24 -12.04
CA PRO A 126 11.52 -7.56 -13.13
C PRO A 126 10.86 -8.30 -14.31
N VAL A 127 9.96 -9.26 -14.01
CA VAL A 127 9.23 -10.00 -15.06
C VAL A 127 8.28 -9.08 -15.83
N VAL A 128 7.48 -8.28 -15.12
CA VAL A 128 6.48 -7.38 -15.74
C VAL A 128 7.12 -6.26 -16.56
N TYR A 129 8.27 -5.74 -16.11
CA TYR A 129 8.98 -4.64 -16.77
C TYR A 129 10.16 -5.10 -17.62
N LYS A 130 10.41 -6.43 -17.74
CA LYS A 130 11.54 -7.02 -18.49
C LYS A 130 12.88 -6.43 -18.04
N ARG A 131 13.10 -6.32 -16.74
CA ARG A 131 14.34 -5.83 -16.10
C ARG A 131 15.14 -7.00 -15.53
N ARG A 132 16.39 -6.75 -15.18
CA ARG A 132 17.18 -7.72 -14.41
C ARG A 132 16.76 -7.72 -12.95
N ILE A 133 16.78 -8.91 -12.32
CA ILE A 133 16.53 -9.05 -10.89
C ILE A 133 17.64 -8.34 -10.11
N SER A 134 17.24 -7.57 -9.11
CA SER A 134 18.16 -6.93 -8.18
C SER A 134 18.45 -7.86 -7.00
N TRP A 135 19.56 -8.57 -7.03
CA TRP A 135 19.94 -9.52 -5.97
C TRP A 135 20.03 -8.88 -4.59
N VAL A 136 20.33 -7.59 -4.50
CA VAL A 136 20.37 -6.88 -3.21
C VAL A 136 18.95 -6.66 -2.66
N GLU A 137 17.96 -6.38 -3.52
CA GLU A 137 16.54 -6.31 -3.10
C GLU A 137 16.04 -7.69 -2.64
N VAL A 138 16.45 -8.74 -3.35
CA VAL A 138 16.16 -10.12 -2.92
C VAL A 138 16.80 -10.42 -1.56
N LEU A 139 18.08 -10.07 -1.36
CA LEU A 139 18.77 -10.29 -0.08
C LEU A 139 18.06 -9.59 1.09
N PHE A 140 17.69 -8.32 0.92
CA PHE A 140 16.95 -7.59 1.95
C PHE A 140 15.58 -8.21 2.20
N SER A 141 14.90 -8.66 1.15
CA SER A 141 13.61 -9.32 1.27
C SER A 141 13.71 -10.69 1.96
N LEU A 142 14.84 -11.39 1.85
CA LEU A 142 15.09 -12.64 2.59
C LEU A 142 15.17 -12.39 4.12
N ILE A 143 15.62 -11.22 4.56
CA ILE A 143 15.56 -10.82 5.98
C ILE A 143 14.09 -10.75 6.44
N THR A 144 13.19 -10.21 5.60
CA THR A 144 11.74 -10.21 5.89
C THR A 144 11.19 -11.63 6.00
N VAL A 145 11.60 -12.53 5.11
CA VAL A 145 11.20 -13.95 5.15
C VAL A 145 11.70 -14.61 6.43
N ALA A 146 12.97 -14.39 6.81
CA ALA A 146 13.51 -14.88 8.07
C ALA A 146 12.73 -14.37 9.28
N GLY A 147 12.38 -13.07 9.29
CA GLY A 147 11.53 -12.49 10.33
C GLY A 147 10.16 -13.17 10.41
N LEU A 148 9.53 -13.44 9.27
CA LEU A 148 8.25 -14.16 9.24
C LEU A 148 8.38 -15.60 9.78
N LEU A 149 9.48 -16.30 9.49
CA LEU A 149 9.72 -17.64 10.02
C LEU A 149 9.79 -17.64 11.55
N PHE A 150 10.39 -16.62 12.16
CA PHE A 150 10.36 -16.45 13.63
C PHE A 150 8.93 -16.23 14.13
N VAL A 151 8.15 -15.41 13.45
CA VAL A 151 6.71 -15.21 13.78
C VAL A 151 5.93 -16.51 13.58
N PHE A 152 6.20 -17.26 12.49
CA PHE A 152 5.53 -18.53 12.21
C PHE A 152 5.81 -19.62 13.28
N SER A 153 6.99 -19.61 13.87
CA SER A 153 7.36 -20.52 14.97
C SER A 153 6.64 -20.19 16.28
N PHE A 154 5.93 -19.08 16.31
CA PHE A 154 5.30 -18.52 17.49
C PHE A 154 4.19 -19.41 18.04
N ASP A 155 3.17 -19.75 17.20
CA ASP A 155 2.07 -20.62 17.61
C ASP A 155 1.43 -21.33 16.40
N ALA A 156 1.27 -22.63 16.54
CA ALA A 156 0.60 -23.47 15.51
C ALA A 156 -0.85 -23.00 15.23
N LYS A 157 -1.50 -22.34 16.19
CA LYS A 157 -2.84 -21.76 16.10
C LYS A 157 -2.98 -20.77 14.94
N TYR A 158 -1.94 -20.03 14.61
CA TYR A 158 -1.99 -18.94 13.62
C TYR A 158 -1.55 -19.36 12.22
N ARG A 159 -1.13 -20.60 12.00
CA ARG A 159 -0.56 -21.09 10.72
C ARG A 159 -1.48 -20.85 9.53
N TYR A 160 -2.78 -21.08 9.72
CA TYR A 160 -3.77 -20.86 8.65
C TYR A 160 -3.89 -19.37 8.27
N GLY A 161 -3.99 -18.48 9.26
CA GLY A 161 -4.01 -17.03 9.02
C GLY A 161 -2.74 -16.52 8.34
N ILE A 162 -1.56 -17.06 8.73
CA ILE A 162 -0.28 -16.73 8.10
C ILE A 162 -0.27 -17.18 6.64
N LEU A 163 -0.72 -18.40 6.33
CA LEU A 163 -0.77 -18.88 4.95
C LEU A 163 -1.63 -17.98 4.05
N ILE A 164 -2.83 -17.60 4.53
CA ILE A 164 -3.73 -16.68 3.81
C ILE A 164 -3.05 -15.31 3.66
N GLY A 165 -2.38 -14.81 4.70
CA GLY A 165 -1.67 -13.54 4.67
C GLY A 165 -0.49 -13.50 3.69
N VAL A 166 0.26 -14.59 3.56
CA VAL A 166 1.31 -14.76 2.55
C VAL A 166 0.73 -14.71 1.14
N LEU A 167 -0.39 -15.42 0.90
CA LEU A 167 -1.09 -15.39 -0.38
C LEU A 167 -1.64 -13.99 -0.70
N SER A 168 -2.21 -13.31 0.29
CA SER A 168 -2.63 -11.91 0.19
C SER A 168 -1.50 -11.01 -0.29
N SER A 169 -0.30 -11.18 0.28
CA SER A 169 0.88 -10.38 -0.05
C SER A 169 1.38 -10.63 -1.48
N PHE A 170 1.31 -11.87 -1.94
CA PHE A 170 1.62 -12.21 -3.34
C PHE A 170 0.65 -11.51 -4.31
N VAL A 171 -0.66 -11.60 -4.05
CA VAL A 171 -1.68 -10.94 -4.88
C VAL A 171 -1.53 -9.42 -4.83
N CYS A 172 -1.20 -8.85 -3.68
CA CYS A 172 -0.91 -7.42 -3.54
C CYS A 172 0.30 -6.98 -4.37
N ALA A 173 1.39 -7.73 -4.32
CA ALA A 173 2.59 -7.44 -5.11
C ALA A 173 2.30 -7.44 -6.62
N LEU A 174 1.49 -8.39 -7.08
CA LEU A 174 1.00 -8.46 -8.46
C LEU A 174 0.13 -7.23 -8.79
N TYR A 175 -0.84 -6.90 -7.92
CA TYR A 175 -1.68 -5.72 -8.05
C TYR A 175 -0.85 -4.43 -8.15
N VAL A 176 0.05 -4.17 -7.19
CA VAL A 176 0.85 -2.93 -7.15
C VAL A 176 1.70 -2.79 -8.39
N THR A 177 2.35 -3.87 -8.83
CA THR A 177 3.21 -3.87 -10.01
C THR A 177 2.42 -3.60 -11.30
N LEU A 178 1.28 -4.25 -11.48
CA LEU A 178 0.42 -4.04 -12.65
C LEU A 178 -0.25 -2.66 -12.61
N ASN A 179 -0.73 -2.24 -11.43
CA ASN A 179 -1.37 -0.94 -11.25
C ASN A 179 -0.44 0.22 -11.63
N LYS A 180 0.82 0.18 -11.22
CA LYS A 180 1.84 1.17 -11.60
C LYS A 180 1.93 1.33 -13.13
N LYS A 181 1.86 0.22 -13.88
CA LYS A 181 1.92 0.20 -15.35
C LYS A 181 0.61 0.70 -15.98
N VAL A 182 -0.53 0.29 -15.43
CA VAL A 182 -1.85 0.56 -16.01
C VAL A 182 -2.33 1.96 -15.70
N SER A 183 -2.06 2.51 -14.52
CA SER A 183 -2.54 3.83 -14.08
C SER A 183 -1.84 5.01 -14.75
N THR A 184 -0.75 4.77 -15.49
CA THR A 184 0.00 5.82 -16.18
C THR A 184 -0.89 6.57 -17.18
N GLY A 185 -0.91 7.90 -17.08
CA GLY A 185 -1.71 8.78 -17.93
C GLY A 185 -3.19 8.90 -17.54
N VAL A 186 -3.63 8.28 -16.45
CA VAL A 186 -5.00 8.36 -15.94
C VAL A 186 -5.05 9.16 -14.64
N LYS A 187 -6.08 9.99 -14.45
CA LYS A 187 -6.28 10.72 -13.20
C LYS A 187 -6.49 9.75 -12.03
N GLY A 188 -5.76 9.90 -10.92
CA GLY A 188 -5.80 8.97 -9.79
C GLY A 188 -7.21 8.68 -9.25
N ARG A 189 -8.10 9.70 -9.22
CA ARG A 189 -9.51 9.52 -8.82
C ARG A 189 -10.28 8.59 -9.78
N ALA A 190 -10.00 8.66 -11.08
CA ALA A 190 -10.60 7.78 -12.07
C ALA A 190 -10.05 6.35 -11.94
N VAL A 191 -8.75 6.20 -11.70
CA VAL A 191 -8.13 4.90 -11.42
C VAL A 191 -8.84 4.25 -10.25
N LEU A 192 -8.94 4.97 -9.12
CA LEU A 192 -9.56 4.45 -7.91
C LEU A 192 -11.04 4.08 -8.14
N PHE A 193 -11.82 4.96 -8.77
CA PHE A 193 -13.23 4.70 -9.05
C PHE A 193 -13.44 3.41 -9.85
N TYR A 194 -12.75 3.27 -11.00
CA TYR A 194 -12.93 2.09 -11.84
C TYR A 194 -12.41 0.80 -11.21
N GLN A 195 -11.35 0.87 -10.41
CA GLN A 195 -10.87 -0.29 -9.65
C GLN A 195 -11.85 -0.71 -8.55
N MET A 196 -12.42 0.25 -7.82
CA MET A 196 -13.43 -0.05 -6.80
C MET A 196 -14.70 -0.62 -7.41
N ALA A 197 -15.22 -0.01 -8.47
CA ALA A 197 -16.43 -0.48 -9.15
C ALA A 197 -16.24 -1.89 -9.78
N ALA A 198 -15.11 -2.12 -10.43
CA ALA A 198 -14.83 -3.42 -11.04
C ALA A 198 -14.53 -4.50 -10.00
N GLY A 199 -13.80 -4.15 -8.92
CA GLY A 199 -13.57 -5.04 -7.80
C GLY A 199 -14.88 -5.42 -7.11
N LEU A 200 -15.80 -4.46 -6.92
CA LEU A 200 -17.14 -4.71 -6.40
C LEU A 200 -17.90 -5.74 -7.25
N LEU A 201 -17.91 -5.57 -8.57
CA LEU A 201 -18.56 -6.52 -9.49
C LEU A 201 -17.95 -7.91 -9.40
N LEU A 202 -16.61 -7.99 -9.33
CA LEU A 202 -15.94 -9.27 -9.18
C LEU A 202 -16.26 -9.94 -7.85
N VAL A 203 -16.14 -9.21 -6.73
CA VAL A 203 -16.44 -9.73 -5.40
C VAL A 203 -17.87 -10.24 -5.36
N THR A 204 -18.84 -9.50 -5.92
CA THR A 204 -20.23 -9.96 -6.03
C THR A 204 -20.36 -11.26 -6.83
N ALA A 205 -19.59 -11.39 -7.93
CA ALA A 205 -19.67 -12.59 -8.78
C ALA A 205 -19.03 -13.83 -8.12
N ILE A 206 -17.96 -13.66 -7.34
CA ILE A 206 -17.24 -14.77 -6.71
C ILE A 206 -17.73 -15.08 -5.30
N ASP A 207 -18.50 -14.22 -4.66
CA ASP A 207 -18.99 -14.38 -3.29
C ASP A 207 -19.67 -15.73 -3.06
N PRO A 208 -20.62 -16.22 -3.88
CA PRO A 208 -21.22 -17.53 -3.68
C PRO A 208 -20.21 -18.68 -3.71
N LEU A 209 -19.22 -18.61 -4.60
CA LEU A 209 -18.15 -19.62 -4.70
C LEU A 209 -17.20 -19.54 -3.52
N TYR A 210 -16.87 -18.32 -3.08
CA TYR A 210 -16.01 -18.09 -1.92
C TYR A 210 -16.64 -18.65 -0.64
N LEU A 211 -17.94 -18.43 -0.43
CA LEU A 211 -18.67 -18.95 0.72
C LEU A 211 -18.81 -20.49 0.74
N MET A 212 -18.69 -21.17 -0.42
CA MET A 212 -18.59 -22.63 -0.46
C MET A 212 -17.29 -23.16 0.15
N VAL A 213 -16.20 -22.39 0.02
CA VAL A 213 -14.86 -22.77 0.51
C VAL A 213 -14.63 -22.24 1.94
N PHE A 214 -15.12 -21.05 2.22
CA PHE A 214 -15.01 -20.33 3.49
C PHE A 214 -16.42 -20.03 4.01
N PRO A 215 -17.11 -20.98 4.65
CA PRO A 215 -18.50 -20.80 5.04
C PRO A 215 -18.68 -19.65 6.03
N ALA A 216 -19.64 -18.76 5.74
CA ALA A 216 -20.14 -17.78 6.69
C ALA A 216 -21.44 -18.30 7.34
N PRO A 217 -21.80 -17.85 8.54
CA PRO A 217 -23.05 -18.23 9.21
C PRO A 217 -24.32 -17.71 8.52
N HIS A 218 -24.20 -16.97 7.46
CA HIS A 218 -25.28 -16.34 6.69
C HIS A 218 -25.08 -16.53 5.19
N SER A 219 -26.18 -16.51 4.44
CA SER A 219 -26.17 -16.47 2.99
C SER A 219 -25.86 -15.06 2.48
N VAL A 220 -25.17 -14.98 1.38
CA VAL A 220 -24.79 -13.78 0.58
C VAL A 220 -25.21 -12.41 1.14
N LEU A 221 -24.23 -11.56 1.41
CA LEU A 221 -24.33 -10.12 1.77
C LEU A 221 -25.32 -9.82 2.93
N VAL A 222 -24.77 -9.74 4.11
CA VAL A 222 -25.52 -9.29 5.30
C VAL A 222 -25.53 -7.77 5.34
N ILE A 223 -26.71 -7.18 5.47
CA ILE A 223 -26.85 -5.74 5.70
C ILE A 223 -26.17 -5.39 7.03
N PRO A 224 -25.16 -4.50 7.05
CA PRO A 224 -24.48 -4.14 8.28
C PRO A 224 -25.44 -3.37 9.19
N GLU A 225 -25.65 -3.91 10.40
CA GLU A 225 -26.50 -3.30 11.40
C GLU A 225 -25.67 -2.70 12.55
N GLY A 226 -26.24 -1.74 13.25
CA GLY A 226 -25.67 -1.16 14.45
C GLY A 226 -24.26 -0.60 14.26
N SER A 227 -23.32 -1.07 15.08
CA SER A 227 -21.93 -0.61 15.06
C SER A 227 -21.19 -0.99 13.77
N ASN A 228 -21.52 -2.12 13.12
CA ASN A 228 -20.89 -2.55 11.89
C ASN A 228 -21.07 -1.53 10.75
N LEU A 229 -22.29 -0.95 10.63
CA LEU A 229 -22.54 0.09 9.62
C LEU A 229 -21.64 1.30 9.84
N TRP A 230 -21.52 1.77 11.08
CA TRP A 230 -20.66 2.90 11.43
C TRP A 230 -19.19 2.60 11.13
N TRP A 231 -18.68 1.43 11.54
CA TRP A 231 -17.30 1.04 11.27
C TRP A 231 -17.03 0.92 9.78
N MET A 232 -17.99 0.37 8.99
CA MET A 232 -17.88 0.28 7.54
C MET A 232 -17.83 1.65 6.87
N LEU A 233 -18.68 2.59 7.27
CA LEU A 233 -18.67 3.96 6.74
C LEU A 233 -17.38 4.68 7.10
N CYS A 234 -16.93 4.59 8.36
CA CYS A 234 -15.64 5.14 8.79
C CYS A 234 -14.47 4.54 8.01
N HIS A 235 -14.48 3.22 7.81
CA HIS A 235 -13.44 2.52 7.07
C HIS A 235 -13.39 2.98 5.60
N ALA A 236 -14.51 3.06 4.91
CA ALA A 236 -14.56 3.55 3.53
C ALA A 236 -14.14 5.02 3.42
N LEU A 237 -14.63 5.87 4.34
CA LEU A 237 -14.38 7.30 4.30
C LEU A 237 -12.93 7.64 4.68
N PHE A 238 -12.43 7.11 5.81
CA PHE A 238 -11.11 7.48 6.33
C PHE A 238 -10.00 6.63 5.71
N CYS A 239 -10.12 5.29 5.78
CA CYS A 239 -9.05 4.38 5.35
C CYS A 239 -9.02 4.10 3.85
N THR A 240 -9.97 4.62 3.08
CA THR A 240 -9.93 4.54 1.62
C THR A 240 -9.97 5.94 1.00
N VAL A 241 -11.08 6.65 1.04
CA VAL A 241 -11.20 7.95 0.36
C VAL A 241 -10.27 8.99 0.99
N GLY A 242 -10.30 9.16 2.31
CA GLY A 242 -9.48 10.13 3.05
C GLY A 242 -7.99 9.87 2.87
N MET A 243 -7.57 8.62 3.08
CA MET A 243 -6.20 8.16 2.87
C MET A 243 -5.71 8.49 1.46
N TYR A 244 -6.48 8.13 0.43
CA TYR A 244 -6.12 8.37 -0.97
C TYR A 244 -6.05 9.87 -1.31
N LEU A 245 -6.99 10.68 -0.82
CA LEU A 245 -6.97 12.13 -1.04
C LEU A 245 -5.75 12.78 -0.41
N LEU A 246 -5.37 12.38 0.80
CA LEU A 246 -4.16 12.84 1.47
C LEU A 246 -2.90 12.42 0.73
N GLN A 247 -2.83 11.19 0.24
CA GLN A 247 -1.73 10.68 -0.58
C GLN A 247 -1.56 11.48 -1.87
N ILE A 248 -2.67 11.74 -2.59
CA ILE A 248 -2.64 12.56 -3.83
C ILE A 248 -2.19 13.99 -3.53
N GLN A 249 -2.62 14.57 -2.40
CA GLN A 249 -2.18 15.90 -2.00
C GLN A 249 -0.69 15.92 -1.63
N ALA A 250 -0.21 14.91 -0.91
CA ALA A 250 1.21 14.77 -0.57
C ALA A 250 2.09 14.65 -1.83
N LEU A 251 1.64 13.89 -2.84
CA LEU A 251 2.32 13.74 -4.14
C LEU A 251 2.48 15.05 -4.93
N ARG A 252 1.72 16.11 -4.60
CA ARG A 252 1.91 17.43 -5.20
C ARG A 252 3.11 18.17 -4.65
N GLY A 253 3.56 17.83 -3.44
CA GLY A 253 4.68 18.49 -2.75
C GLY A 253 5.88 17.58 -2.52
N LEU A 254 5.74 16.28 -2.72
CA LEU A 254 6.77 15.26 -2.47
C LEU A 254 6.94 14.36 -3.70
N SER A 255 8.12 13.74 -3.84
CA SER A 255 8.35 12.76 -4.89
C SER A 255 7.54 11.49 -4.66
N ALA A 256 7.14 10.81 -5.72
CA ALA A 256 6.47 9.50 -5.63
C ALA A 256 7.33 8.49 -4.85
N PHE A 257 8.64 8.58 -5.00
CA PHE A 257 9.59 7.79 -4.24
C PHE A 257 9.46 8.03 -2.73
N THR A 258 9.47 9.28 -2.27
CA THR A 258 9.31 9.62 -0.84
C THR A 258 7.98 9.11 -0.29
N VAL A 259 6.91 9.23 -1.08
CA VAL A 259 5.58 8.73 -0.68
C VAL A 259 5.59 7.22 -0.50
N ASN A 260 6.07 6.46 -1.50
CA ASN A 260 6.12 5.00 -1.42
C ASN A 260 7.01 4.51 -0.26
N LEU A 261 8.13 5.21 -0.04
CA LEU A 261 9.03 4.93 1.05
C LEU A 261 8.37 5.07 2.43
N THR A 262 7.60 6.15 2.61
CA THR A 262 6.91 6.40 3.88
C THR A 262 5.81 5.36 4.13
N TYR A 263 5.18 4.80 3.09
CA TYR A 263 4.22 3.70 3.23
C TYR A 263 4.83 2.41 3.78
N ASN A 264 6.14 2.22 3.71
CA ASN A 264 6.82 1.11 4.40
C ASN A 264 6.69 1.20 5.94
N LEU A 265 6.26 2.33 6.49
CA LEU A 265 5.96 2.49 7.91
C LEU A 265 4.54 2.02 8.29
N GLU A 266 3.69 1.71 7.32
CA GLU A 266 2.31 1.24 7.59
C GLU A 266 2.25 0.07 8.57
N PRO A 267 3.05 -1.00 8.42
CA PRO A 267 3.08 -2.10 9.39
C PRO A 267 3.39 -1.64 10.81
N CYS A 268 4.31 -0.68 10.97
CA CYS A 268 4.67 -0.15 12.29
C CYS A 268 3.46 0.53 12.95
N TYR A 269 2.75 1.40 12.22
CA TYR A 269 1.56 2.06 12.74
C TYR A 269 0.47 1.06 13.09
N THR A 270 0.23 0.06 12.23
CA THR A 270 -0.82 -0.94 12.46
C THR A 270 -0.53 -1.80 13.69
N ILE A 271 0.72 -2.26 13.89
CA ILE A 271 1.10 -3.06 15.06
C ILE A 271 0.96 -2.24 16.34
N ILE A 272 1.38 -0.98 16.35
CA ILE A 272 1.21 -0.08 17.51
C ILE A 272 -0.28 0.08 17.84
N ILE A 273 -1.13 0.30 16.81
CA ILE A 273 -2.58 0.40 16.96
C ILE A 273 -3.15 -0.90 17.53
N ALA A 274 -2.75 -2.06 17.01
CA ALA A 274 -3.21 -3.36 17.48
C ALA A 274 -2.83 -3.62 18.95
N PHE A 275 -1.63 -3.24 19.34
CA PHE A 275 -1.17 -3.36 20.73
C PHE A 275 -1.97 -2.48 21.69
N ILE A 276 -2.28 -1.23 21.28
CA ILE A 276 -3.03 -0.27 22.11
C ILE A 276 -4.50 -0.67 22.23
N PHE A 277 -5.17 -0.97 21.10
CA PHE A 277 -6.62 -1.16 21.06
C PHE A 277 -7.06 -2.58 21.41
N PHE A 278 -6.26 -3.59 21.11
CA PHE A 278 -6.64 -5.00 21.30
C PHE A 278 -5.79 -5.72 22.35
N GLY A 279 -4.75 -5.07 22.91
CA GLY A 279 -3.86 -5.68 23.88
C GLY A 279 -3.05 -6.84 23.33
N GLU A 280 -2.88 -6.92 21.99
CA GLU A 280 -2.17 -8.02 21.31
C GLU A 280 -0.71 -8.19 21.77
N ALA A 281 -0.12 -7.15 22.40
CA ALA A 281 1.20 -7.24 23.03
C ALA A 281 1.31 -8.33 24.11
N ARG A 282 0.18 -8.71 24.74
CA ARG A 282 0.14 -9.75 25.77
C ARG A 282 0.04 -11.17 25.20
N GLU A 283 -0.33 -11.28 23.94
CA GLU A 283 -0.52 -12.55 23.24
C GLU A 283 0.75 -13.03 22.54
N VAL A 284 1.79 -12.18 22.45
CA VAL A 284 2.99 -12.42 21.68
C VAL A 284 4.18 -12.80 22.56
N ASN A 285 5.07 -13.64 22.04
CA ASN A 285 6.27 -14.11 22.73
C ASN A 285 7.54 -13.42 22.19
N PHE A 286 8.70 -13.79 22.75
CA PHE A 286 9.99 -13.24 22.36
C PHE A 286 10.31 -13.45 20.87
N SER A 287 9.97 -14.62 20.29
CA SER A 287 10.19 -14.90 18.86
C SER A 287 9.46 -13.93 17.95
N PHE A 288 8.26 -13.49 18.35
CA PHE A 288 7.50 -12.49 17.62
C PHE A 288 8.23 -11.13 17.55
N TYR A 289 8.80 -10.68 18.69
CA TYR A 289 9.56 -9.42 18.71
C TYR A 289 10.85 -9.51 17.88
N VAL A 290 11.55 -10.65 17.89
CA VAL A 290 12.69 -10.89 17.01
C VAL A 290 12.27 -10.84 15.55
N GLY A 291 11.15 -11.48 15.20
CA GLY A 291 10.60 -11.45 13.83
C GLY A 291 10.26 -10.03 13.35
N ILE A 292 9.57 -9.23 14.18
CA ILE A 292 9.29 -7.83 13.86
C ILE A 292 10.59 -7.04 13.68
N ALA A 293 11.56 -7.18 14.56
CA ALA A 293 12.83 -6.45 14.48
C ALA A 293 13.56 -6.76 13.15
N LEU A 294 13.58 -8.01 12.71
CA LEU A 294 14.13 -8.40 11.40
C LEU A 294 13.36 -7.77 10.23
N ILE A 295 12.02 -7.79 10.28
CA ILE A 295 11.18 -7.20 9.23
C ILE A 295 11.41 -5.68 9.15
N LEU A 296 11.41 -4.98 10.28
CA LEU A 296 11.69 -3.54 10.32
C LEU A 296 13.09 -3.22 9.81
N THR A 297 14.09 -4.02 10.18
CA THR A 297 15.46 -3.88 9.67
C THR A 297 15.50 -4.02 8.15
N SER A 298 14.83 -5.03 7.60
CA SER A 298 14.71 -5.20 6.14
C SER A 298 14.09 -3.98 5.46
N VAL A 299 12.97 -3.48 6.00
CA VAL A 299 12.28 -2.28 5.47
C VAL A 299 13.22 -1.06 5.52
N LEU A 300 13.93 -0.85 6.63
CA LEU A 300 14.87 0.26 6.77
C LEU A 300 16.05 0.15 5.79
N LEU A 301 16.61 -1.05 5.58
CA LEU A 301 17.68 -1.28 4.61
C LEU A 301 17.23 -1.05 3.17
N GLN A 302 16.04 -1.53 2.80
CA GLN A 302 15.45 -1.27 1.48
C GLN A 302 15.24 0.23 1.27
N THR A 303 14.73 0.90 2.29
CA THR A 303 14.51 2.33 2.36
C THR A 303 15.81 3.12 2.16
N TRP A 304 16.81 2.81 2.98
CA TRP A 304 18.13 3.45 2.91
C TRP A 304 18.77 3.30 1.54
N ARG A 305 18.73 2.10 0.96
CA ARG A 305 19.24 1.86 -0.38
C ARG A 305 18.51 2.68 -1.44
N ALA A 306 17.18 2.66 -1.38
CA ALA A 306 16.35 3.37 -2.35
C ALA A 306 16.59 4.89 -2.33
N VAL A 307 16.93 5.46 -1.15
CA VAL A 307 17.34 6.88 -1.02
C VAL A 307 18.72 7.14 -1.60
N ASN A 308 19.66 6.21 -1.39
CA ASN A 308 21.08 6.42 -1.73
C ASN A 308 21.43 5.92 -3.15
N THR A 309 20.53 5.23 -3.85
CA THR A 309 20.77 4.82 -5.23
C THR A 309 20.18 5.86 -6.17
N PRO A 310 20.99 6.58 -6.99
CA PRO A 310 20.48 7.55 -7.95
C PRO A 310 19.52 6.85 -8.92
N SER A 311 18.27 7.35 -9.01
CA SER A 311 17.33 6.92 -10.03
C SER A 311 17.86 7.39 -11.39
N CYS A 312 18.34 6.45 -12.21
CA CYS A 312 18.66 6.74 -13.61
C CYS A 312 17.36 7.23 -14.30
N PRO A 313 17.33 8.43 -14.91
CA PRO A 313 16.17 8.86 -15.67
C PRO A 313 15.88 7.86 -16.77
N PRO A 314 14.61 7.65 -17.20
CA PRO A 314 14.29 6.75 -18.29
C PRO A 314 15.06 7.23 -19.52
N SER A 315 16.00 6.39 -20.01
CA SER A 315 16.80 6.68 -21.20
C SER A 315 15.85 6.93 -22.36
N ARG A 316 15.83 8.16 -22.87
CA ARG A 316 15.49 8.40 -24.27
C ARG A 316 16.43 7.53 -25.07
N SER A 317 15.90 6.71 -25.95
CA SER A 317 16.53 5.74 -26.84
C SER A 317 17.80 6.24 -27.52
N THR A 318 18.92 6.27 -26.85
CA THR A 318 20.27 6.35 -27.40
C THR A 318 21.15 5.53 -26.46
N GLY A 319 21.67 4.42 -26.99
CA GLY A 319 22.42 3.39 -26.27
C GLY A 319 23.67 3.88 -25.54
N GLY A 320 23.48 4.49 -24.40
CA GLY A 320 24.53 4.88 -23.46
C GLY A 320 24.49 4.00 -22.22
N ASN A 321 25.55 3.27 -21.98
CA ASN A 321 25.78 2.43 -20.81
C ASN A 321 25.91 3.33 -19.56
N CYS A 322 25.06 3.15 -18.53
CA CYS A 322 25.12 3.89 -17.26
C CYS A 322 26.35 3.55 -16.36
N SER A 323 27.34 2.84 -16.88
CA SER A 323 28.54 2.46 -16.12
C SER A 323 29.68 3.49 -16.15
N GLU A 324 29.51 4.63 -16.86
CA GLU A 324 30.58 5.63 -17.02
C GLU A 324 30.17 7.04 -16.54
N LEU A 325 29.66 7.17 -15.33
CA LEU A 325 29.62 8.50 -14.70
C LEU A 325 30.69 8.56 -13.60
N PRO A 326 31.63 9.53 -13.66
CA PRO A 326 32.66 9.65 -12.64
C PRO A 326 32.03 10.02 -11.28
N HIS A 327 32.58 9.40 -10.23
CA HIS A 327 32.33 9.78 -8.85
C HIS A 327 32.64 11.27 -8.65
N VAL A 328 31.63 12.10 -8.55
CA VAL A 328 31.79 13.44 -8.01
C VAL A 328 31.85 13.28 -6.50
N ALA A 329 33.07 13.43 -5.97
CA ALA A 329 33.33 13.49 -4.54
C ALA A 329 32.52 14.64 -3.92
N ALA A 330 31.89 14.35 -2.78
CA ALA A 330 31.30 15.36 -1.93
C ALA A 330 32.43 16.19 -1.30
N GLU A 331 32.37 17.50 -1.53
CA GLU A 331 32.88 18.54 -0.65
C GLU A 331 31.71 19.30 -0.02
#